data_a83a000e6b18daf040efe8e8973640f5
#
_entry.id   a83a000e6b18daf040efe8e8973640f5
#
_cell.length_a   1.000
_cell.length_b   1.000
_cell.length_c   1.000
_cell.angle_alpha   90.00
_cell.angle_beta   90.00
_cell.angle_gamma   90.00
#
_symmetry.space_group_name_H-M   'P 1'
#
loop_
_entity.id
_entity.type
_entity.pdbx_description
1 polymer ?
#
loop_
_entity_poly.entity_id
_entity_poly.type
_entity_poly.pdbx_seq_one_letter_code
_entity_poly.pdbx_strand_id
1 'polypeptide(L)' 'PYKKGKTLSESLQILGKFRLNGHIDPDLFDVFIRQKVYRRYAELFLDQDQIDEVDEARIPGYAP' A
#
# COMPACT_ATOMS: atom_id res chain seq x y z
N PRO A 1 -21.74 13.11 8.37
CA PRO A 1 -21.20 12.82 7.05
C PRO A 1 -20.41 11.53 7.01
N TYR A 2 -20.48 10.92 5.90
CA TYR A 2 -19.81 9.67 5.70
C TYR A 2 -18.28 9.86 5.69
N LYS A 3 -17.60 9.06 6.47
CA LYS A 3 -16.14 9.13 6.53
C LYS A 3 -15.55 8.06 5.62
N LYS A 4 -14.74 8.48 4.67
CA LYS A 4 -14.07 7.55 3.77
C LYS A 4 -12.94 6.83 4.48
N GLY A 5 -12.57 5.69 3.93
CA GLY A 5 -11.44 4.95 4.41
C GLY A 5 -10.12 5.65 4.09
N LYS A 6 -9.03 4.96 4.36
CA LYS A 6 -7.70 5.51 4.15
C LYS A 6 -7.36 5.61 2.68
N THR A 7 -6.47 6.54 2.34
CA THR A 7 -5.96 6.64 0.98
C THR A 7 -5.02 5.48 0.68
N LEU A 8 -4.70 5.31 -0.60
CA LEU A 8 -3.79 4.25 -1.02
C LEU A 8 -2.42 4.38 -0.34
N SER A 9 -1.86 5.59 -0.31
CA SER A 9 -0.56 5.78 0.32
C SER A 9 -0.59 5.48 1.81
N GLU A 10 -1.67 5.85 2.50
CA GLU A 10 -1.83 5.54 3.92
C GLU A 10 -1.92 4.03 4.14
N SER A 11 -2.66 3.34 3.28
CA SER A 11 -2.80 1.88 3.37
C SER A 11 -1.46 1.18 3.19
N LEU A 12 -0.66 1.66 2.24
CA LEU A 12 0.66 1.08 2.00
C LEU A 12 1.61 1.34 3.17
N GLN A 13 1.49 2.48 3.83
CA GLN A 13 2.28 2.75 5.02
C GLN A 13 1.96 1.77 6.14
N ILE A 14 0.69 1.49 6.34
CA ILE A 14 0.26 0.52 7.34
C ILE A 14 0.77 -0.88 6.98
N LEU A 15 0.63 -1.24 5.73
CA LEU A 15 1.10 -2.54 5.23
C LEU A 15 2.61 -2.68 5.44
N GLY A 16 3.36 -1.61 5.18
CA GLY A 16 4.79 -1.61 5.39
C GLY A 16 5.17 -1.82 6.85
N LYS A 17 4.41 -1.24 7.77
CA LYS A 17 4.63 -1.46 9.19
C LYS A 17 4.39 -2.91 9.59
N PHE A 18 3.38 -3.53 9.02
CA PHE A 18 3.15 -4.96 9.25
C PHE A 18 4.31 -5.82 8.75
N ARG A 19 4.87 -5.44 7.62
CA ARG A 19 6.04 -6.13 7.08
C ARG A 19 7.24 -6.00 8.02
N LEU A 20 7.47 -4.81 8.55
CA LEU A 20 8.57 -4.58 9.48
C LEU A 20 8.40 -5.34 10.80
N ASN A 21 7.15 -5.55 11.21
CA ASN A 21 6.85 -6.30 12.42
C ASN A 21 6.78 -7.82 12.19
N GLY A 22 7.06 -8.27 10.97
CA GLY A 22 7.07 -9.69 10.66
C GLY A 22 5.69 -10.32 10.46
N HIS A 23 4.66 -9.51 10.29
CA HIS A 23 3.29 -10.01 10.09
C HIS A 23 2.99 -10.37 8.64
N ILE A 24 3.87 -9.99 7.71
CA ILE A 24 3.70 -10.23 6.28
C ILE A 24 5.00 -10.79 5.73
N ASP A 25 4.88 -11.75 4.82
CA ASP A 25 6.04 -12.31 4.12
C ASP A 25 6.76 -11.19 3.35
N PRO A 26 8.05 -10.95 3.61
CA PRO A 26 8.77 -9.88 2.92
C PRO A 26 8.81 -10.03 1.40
N ASP A 27 8.87 -11.26 0.91
CA ASP A 27 8.91 -11.50 -0.53
C ASP A 27 7.59 -11.16 -1.19
N LEU A 28 6.48 -11.52 -0.55
CA LEU A 28 5.16 -11.14 -1.04
C LEU A 28 4.96 -9.63 -1.02
N PHE A 29 5.40 -8.99 0.05
CA PHE A 29 5.32 -7.53 0.15
C PHE A 29 6.11 -6.87 -0.97
N ASP A 30 7.33 -7.33 -1.21
CA ASP A 30 8.20 -6.79 -2.25
C ASP A 30 7.54 -6.90 -3.64
N VAL A 31 6.98 -8.07 -3.95
CA VAL A 31 6.29 -8.28 -5.22
C VAL A 31 5.08 -7.36 -5.32
N PHE A 32 4.31 -7.24 -4.25
CA PHE A 32 3.11 -6.41 -4.22
C PHE A 32 3.44 -4.95 -4.59
N ILE A 33 4.56 -4.43 -4.10
CA ILE A 33 4.98 -3.07 -4.40
C ILE A 33 5.69 -2.99 -5.76
N ARG A 34 6.65 -3.88 -6.00
CA ARG A 34 7.50 -3.82 -7.19
C ARG A 34 6.72 -4.04 -8.47
N GLN A 35 5.79 -4.98 -8.46
CA GLN A 35 4.95 -5.28 -9.62
C GLN A 35 3.73 -4.37 -9.68
N LYS A 36 3.62 -3.42 -8.76
CA LYS A 36 2.53 -2.45 -8.70
C LYS A 36 1.16 -3.13 -8.59
N VAL A 37 1.12 -4.26 -7.91
CA VAL A 37 -0.13 -4.99 -7.66
C VAL A 37 -1.07 -4.13 -6.81
N TYR A 38 -0.52 -3.28 -5.95
CA TYR A 38 -1.33 -2.37 -5.12
C TYR A 38 -2.19 -1.44 -5.98
N ARG A 39 -1.74 -1.07 -7.17
CA ARG A 39 -2.52 -0.21 -8.05
C ARG A 39 -3.77 -0.93 -8.56
N ARG A 40 -3.62 -2.19 -8.94
CA ARG A 40 -4.76 -2.98 -9.39
C ARG A 40 -5.74 -3.20 -8.24
N TYR A 41 -5.23 -3.46 -7.06
CA TYR A 41 -6.06 -3.57 -5.87
C TYR A 41 -6.86 -2.28 -5.64
N ALA A 42 -6.18 -1.14 -5.74
CA ALA A 42 -6.81 0.16 -5.54
C ALA A 42 -7.92 0.41 -6.56
N GLU A 43 -7.67 0.08 -7.82
CA GLU A 43 -8.67 0.26 -8.87
C GLU A 43 -9.92 -0.58 -8.64
N LEU A 44 -9.76 -1.75 -8.03
CA LEU A 44 -10.86 -2.67 -7.79
C LEU A 44 -11.63 -2.35 -6.51
N PHE A 45 -10.97 -1.85 -5.48
CA PHE A 45 -11.55 -1.78 -4.15
C PHE A 45 -11.62 -0.38 -3.54
N LEU A 46 -10.87 0.58 -4.05
CA LEU A 46 -10.87 1.93 -3.50
C LEU A 46 -11.62 2.88 -4.41
N ASP A 47 -12.23 3.90 -3.80
CA ASP A 47 -12.81 4.99 -4.58
C ASP A 47 -11.70 5.80 -5.23
N GLN A 48 -12.03 6.45 -6.34
CA GLN A 48 -11.06 7.20 -7.11
C GLN A 48 -10.37 8.29 -6.29
N ASP A 49 -11.10 8.91 -5.38
CA ASP A 49 -10.54 9.96 -4.54
C ASP A 49 -9.72 9.42 -3.37
N GLN A 50 -9.70 8.11 -3.17
CA GLN A 50 -8.80 7.46 -2.22
C GLN A 50 -7.49 7.04 -2.88
N ILE A 51 -7.43 7.03 -4.21
CA ILE A 51 -6.23 6.65 -4.96
C ILE A 51 -5.39 7.90 -5.15
N ASP A 52 -4.38 8.05 -4.30
CA ASP A 52 -3.47 9.18 -4.35
C ASP A 52 -2.14 8.77 -4.97
N GLU A 53 -1.25 9.72 -5.10
CA GLU A 53 0.08 9.46 -5.62
C GLU A 53 0.90 8.72 -4.57
N VAL A 54 1.53 7.62 -4.99
CA VAL A 54 2.32 6.77 -4.10
C VAL A 54 3.80 6.96 -4.41
N ASP A 55 4.56 7.31 -3.37
CA ASP A 55 6.02 7.35 -3.45
C ASP A 55 6.53 6.05 -2.84
N GLU A 56 6.92 5.10 -3.70
CA GLU A 56 7.33 3.77 -3.26
C GLU A 56 8.55 3.83 -2.34
N ALA A 57 9.41 4.84 -2.52
CA ALA A 57 10.59 4.98 -1.69
C ALA A 57 10.26 5.32 -0.23
N ARG A 58 9.05 5.81 0.02
CA ARG A 58 8.61 6.17 1.37
C ARG A 58 7.84 5.07 2.08
N ILE A 59 7.58 3.96 1.40
CA ILE A 59 6.85 2.85 2.01
C ILE A 59 7.77 2.16 3.02
N PRO A 60 7.37 2.06 4.31
CA PRO A 60 8.20 1.38 5.30
C PRO A 60 8.50 -0.05 4.90
N GLY A 61 9.75 -0.46 5.04
CA GLY A 61 10.15 -1.81 4.74
C GLY A 61 10.38 -2.13 3.28
N TYR A 62 10.12 -1.18 2.37
CA TYR A 62 10.36 -1.39 0.95
C TYR A 62 11.64 -0.67 0.51
N ALA A 63 12.53 -1.38 -0.17
CA ALA A 63 13.74 -0.82 -0.76
C ALA A 63 13.67 -0.99 -2.27
N PRO A 64 13.42 0.09 -3.02
CA PRO A 64 13.35 0.00 -4.48
C PRO A 64 14.69 -0.36 -5.13
#